data_1757bf34ebcc9b5f997074275395e453
#
_entry.id   1757bf34ebcc9b5f997074275395e453
#
_cell.length_a   1.000
_cell.length_b   1.000
_cell.length_c   1.000
_cell.angle_alpha   90.00
_cell.angle_beta   90.00
_cell.angle_gamma   90.00
#
_symmetry.space_group_name_H-M   'P 1'
#
loop_
_entity.id
_entity.type
_entity.pdbx_description
1 polymer ?
#
loop_
_entity_poly.entity_id
_entity_poly.type
_entity_poly.pdbx_seq_one_letter_code
_entity_poly.pdbx_strand_id
1 'polypeptide(L)'
;MTSAQGDPCALSVGESLLGQQRLSAPENIGNTDKSSRQMAGDAQGDAQLTIDAAQAHWHLDLLGRDEREVHTRAIPHKGKPGFAINGNFAMDLENFQAHNNNGYGLYLQPNIGGTLKNEVTLCTSLFWEYDDRPRSEQVELWQSTVGLQPTFQVDTGGKSIHNYLVLDTPMEPEQWSLLMERLQLAAPGCDKNCKGTNRMMRMAGAHYINRNGDSRGQSQIINAYGHRYSEEELDAVLPQLRKPKPLPAIKKRFPSRRQNTLPLREIVNALEAIPRRVEGSGTYADYRDILWGLMAACRDIGVDEAVAISLMETHSPSYLCGWDVEQVARSGGEQIGPGTLFFHAKKQGWSHYAL
;
A
#
# COMPACT_ATOMS: atom_id res chain seq x y z
N MET A 1 13.50 -14.23 70.55
CA MET A 1 12.10 -14.28 70.92
C MET A 1 11.30 -13.44 69.99
N THR A 2 10.50 -14.10 69.29
CA THR A 2 9.29 -13.99 68.52
C THR A 2 9.40 -13.32 67.13
N SER A 3 9.36 -14.22 66.19
CA SER A 3 9.07 -14.06 64.75
C SER A 3 7.66 -13.50 64.51
N ALA A 4 7.52 -12.69 63.45
CA ALA A 4 6.24 -12.53 62.77
C ALA A 4 6.52 -12.52 61.28
N GLN A 5 6.16 -13.62 60.61
CA GLN A 5 5.98 -13.74 59.19
C GLN A 5 4.75 -12.95 58.76
N GLY A 6 4.87 -12.15 57.73
CA GLY A 6 3.76 -11.49 57.03
C GLY A 6 3.68 -12.01 55.60
N ASP A 7 2.54 -12.63 55.27
CA ASP A 7 2.21 -13.19 53.98
C ASP A 7 2.13 -12.14 52.87
N PRO A 8 2.50 -12.50 51.62
CA PRO A 8 2.31 -11.61 50.45
C PRO A 8 0.85 -11.64 49.99
N CYS A 9 0.28 -10.48 49.96
CA CYS A 9 -1.06 -10.20 49.48
C CYS A 9 -1.16 -10.52 47.95
N ALA A 10 -1.96 -11.52 47.61
CA ALA A 10 -2.35 -11.85 46.25
C ALA A 10 -3.24 -10.72 45.71
N LEU A 11 -2.76 -10.01 44.70
CA LEU A 11 -3.57 -9.10 43.92
C LEU A 11 -4.44 -9.93 42.97
N SER A 12 -5.72 -10.01 43.27
CA SER A 12 -6.74 -10.54 42.34
C SER A 12 -6.86 -9.61 41.15
N VAL A 13 -6.55 -10.12 39.97
CA VAL A 13 -6.85 -9.48 38.71
C VAL A 13 -8.37 -9.49 38.52
N GLY A 14 -8.98 -8.31 38.70
CA GLY A 14 -10.40 -8.12 38.41
C GLY A 14 -10.65 -8.24 36.91
N GLU A 15 -11.45 -9.23 36.51
CA GLU A 15 -12.01 -9.32 35.17
C GLU A 15 -12.90 -8.09 34.94
N SER A 16 -12.40 -7.16 34.15
CA SER A 16 -13.21 -6.08 33.59
C SER A 16 -13.98 -6.62 32.42
N LEU A 17 -15.21 -7.04 32.65
CA LEU A 17 -16.21 -7.26 31.62
C LEU A 17 -16.61 -5.90 31.03
N LEU A 18 -15.83 -5.40 30.08
CA LEU A 18 -16.24 -4.32 29.20
C LEU A 18 -17.23 -4.89 28.19
N GLY A 19 -18.52 -4.68 28.48
CA GLY A 19 -19.60 -4.87 27.52
C GLY A 19 -19.42 -3.90 26.36
N GLN A 20 -18.77 -4.36 25.30
CA GLN A 20 -18.62 -3.60 24.06
C GLN A 20 -19.97 -3.52 23.37
N GLN A 21 -20.59 -2.36 23.40
CA GLN A 21 -21.79 -2.07 22.60
C GLN A 21 -21.34 -1.92 21.14
N ARG A 22 -21.89 -2.78 20.26
CA ARG A 22 -21.81 -2.56 18.81
C ARG A 22 -22.50 -1.24 18.49
N LEU A 23 -21.81 -0.34 17.82
CA LEU A 23 -22.42 0.84 17.23
C LEU A 23 -23.33 0.34 16.09
N SER A 24 -24.64 0.57 16.25
CA SER A 24 -25.63 0.15 15.25
C SER A 24 -25.59 1.06 14.03
N ALA A 25 -25.70 0.48 12.85
CA ALA A 25 -25.96 1.26 11.64
C ALA A 25 -27.27 2.02 11.78
N PRO A 26 -27.43 3.19 11.15
CA PRO A 26 -28.73 3.85 11.08
C PRO A 26 -29.75 2.88 10.47
N GLU A 27 -30.89 2.72 11.12
CA GLU A 27 -31.93 1.79 10.70
C GLU A 27 -32.44 2.14 9.29
N ASN A 28 -32.27 1.20 8.37
CA ASN A 28 -32.82 1.30 7.03
C ASN A 28 -34.33 0.95 7.09
N ILE A 29 -35.20 1.96 7.07
CA ILE A 29 -36.65 1.78 7.01
C ILE A 29 -37.01 1.41 5.57
N GLY A 30 -36.92 0.13 5.26
CA GLY A 30 -37.26 -0.40 3.95
C GLY A 30 -37.56 -1.91 4.02
N ASN A 31 -38.71 -2.24 4.60
CA ASN A 31 -39.26 -3.60 4.61
C ASN A 31 -39.79 -3.92 3.21
N THR A 32 -39.17 -4.80 2.44
CA THR A 32 -39.78 -5.39 1.25
C THR A 32 -39.81 -6.91 1.36
N ASP A 33 -41.04 -7.34 1.45
CA ASP A 33 -41.58 -8.67 1.49
C ASP A 33 -41.00 -9.64 0.42
N LYS A 34 -40.63 -10.83 0.85
CA LYS A 34 -40.21 -11.93 -0.02
C LYS A 34 -41.43 -12.78 -0.40
N SER A 35 -42.05 -12.48 -1.52
CA SER A 35 -42.75 -13.52 -2.28
C SER A 35 -43.13 -13.02 -3.67
N SER A 36 -42.50 -13.52 -4.68
CA SER A 36 -43.10 -14.07 -5.91
C SER A 36 -42.03 -14.25 -7.00
N ARG A 37 -41.63 -15.50 -7.19
CA ARG A 37 -41.06 -15.94 -8.47
C ARG A 37 -42.18 -15.93 -9.48
N GLN A 38 -42.09 -15.10 -10.50
CA GLN A 38 -42.77 -15.36 -11.76
C GLN A 38 -41.94 -14.85 -12.94
N MET A 39 -41.80 -15.68 -13.92
CA MET A 39 -41.12 -15.50 -15.18
C MET A 39 -41.65 -14.29 -15.94
N ALA A 40 -40.80 -13.44 -16.43
CA ALA A 40 -41.04 -12.58 -17.57
C ALA A 40 -39.71 -12.26 -18.26
N GLY A 41 -39.70 -12.43 -19.58
CA GLY A 41 -38.53 -12.30 -20.41
C GLY A 41 -38.06 -10.87 -20.62
N ASP A 42 -36.83 -10.79 -21.01
CA ASP A 42 -36.11 -9.76 -21.77
C ASP A 42 -36.69 -8.35 -21.83
N ALA A 43 -36.29 -7.54 -20.82
CA ALA A 43 -36.01 -6.14 -20.98
C ALA A 43 -34.93 -5.83 -19.94
N GLN A 44 -33.66 -6.04 -20.30
CA GLN A 44 -32.53 -5.50 -19.55
C GLN A 44 -32.50 -3.98 -19.77
N GLY A 45 -33.39 -3.25 -19.05
CA GLY A 45 -33.15 -1.87 -18.72
C GLY A 45 -31.97 -1.89 -17.72
N ASP A 46 -30.87 -1.23 -18.05
CA ASP A 46 -29.72 -1.02 -17.15
C ASP A 46 -30.25 -0.47 -15.83
N ALA A 47 -30.38 -1.33 -14.83
CA ALA A 47 -30.78 -0.89 -13.50
C ALA A 47 -29.70 0.07 -12.99
N GLN A 48 -30.05 1.34 -12.87
CA GLN A 48 -29.14 2.37 -12.40
C GLN A 48 -28.64 1.99 -11.00
N LEU A 49 -27.32 1.87 -10.83
CA LEU A 49 -26.69 1.60 -9.53
C LEU A 49 -26.92 2.81 -8.61
N THR A 50 -27.36 2.56 -7.39
CA THR A 50 -27.57 3.64 -6.41
C THR A 50 -26.53 3.56 -5.31
N ILE A 51 -25.81 4.64 -5.10
CA ILE A 51 -24.84 4.76 -3.99
C ILE A 51 -25.61 4.98 -2.69
N ASP A 52 -25.23 4.25 -1.65
CA ASP A 52 -25.69 4.51 -0.29
C ASP A 52 -24.83 5.63 0.34
N ALA A 53 -25.31 6.86 0.27
CA ALA A 53 -24.62 8.02 0.81
C ALA A 53 -24.46 7.94 2.34
N ALA A 54 -25.41 7.32 3.06
CA ALA A 54 -25.30 7.15 4.51
C ALA A 54 -24.12 6.26 4.90
N GLN A 55 -23.91 5.18 4.16
CA GLN A 55 -22.72 4.31 4.33
C GLN A 55 -21.42 5.06 4.02
N ALA A 56 -21.42 5.92 3.00
CA ALA A 56 -20.26 6.70 2.62
C ALA A 56 -19.89 7.73 3.70
N HIS A 57 -20.85 8.47 4.23
CA HIS A 57 -20.63 9.40 5.34
C HIS A 57 -20.23 8.66 6.63
N TRP A 58 -20.90 7.57 6.95
CA TRP A 58 -20.53 6.76 8.12
C TRP A 58 -19.10 6.23 8.05
N HIS A 59 -18.61 5.91 6.85
CA HIS A 59 -17.20 5.53 6.64
C HIS A 59 -16.25 6.67 7.08
N LEU A 60 -16.56 7.93 6.72
CA LEU A 60 -15.76 9.09 7.13
C LEU A 60 -15.83 9.34 8.63
N ASP A 61 -17.02 9.22 9.23
CA ASP A 61 -17.22 9.38 10.67
C ASP A 61 -16.39 8.38 11.46
N LEU A 62 -16.37 7.12 11.05
CA LEU A 62 -15.56 6.07 11.67
C LEU A 62 -14.06 6.34 11.53
N LEU A 63 -13.62 6.86 10.39
CA LEU A 63 -12.23 7.31 10.19
C LEU A 63 -11.92 8.58 11.00
N GLY A 64 -12.93 9.35 11.44
CA GLY A 64 -12.76 10.65 12.06
C GLY A 64 -12.26 11.72 11.09
N ARG A 65 -12.75 11.69 9.84
CA ARG A 65 -12.31 12.59 8.77
C ARG A 65 -13.39 13.61 8.38
N ASP A 66 -12.97 14.85 8.22
CA ASP A 66 -13.83 15.89 7.63
C ASP A 66 -14.01 15.63 6.13
N GLU A 67 -15.23 15.59 5.64
CA GLU A 67 -15.56 15.32 4.24
C GLU A 67 -14.89 16.29 3.24
N ARG A 68 -14.63 17.54 3.68
CA ARG A 68 -13.98 18.58 2.87
C ARG A 68 -12.48 18.33 2.64
N GLU A 69 -11.87 17.47 3.46
CA GLU A 69 -10.44 17.17 3.41
C GLU A 69 -10.14 15.80 2.82
N VAL A 70 -11.18 15.02 2.47
CA VAL A 70 -10.98 13.65 1.99
C VAL A 70 -10.88 13.61 0.48
N HIS A 71 -9.71 13.22 0.01
CA HIS A 71 -9.51 12.93 -1.41
C HIS A 71 -10.20 11.63 -1.80
N THR A 72 -10.82 11.66 -2.97
CA THR A 72 -11.49 10.53 -3.60
C THR A 72 -10.87 10.21 -4.93
N ARG A 73 -11.09 8.98 -5.39
CA ARG A 73 -10.65 8.56 -6.73
C ARG A 73 -11.66 7.59 -7.32
N ALA A 74 -12.14 7.93 -8.51
CA ALA A 74 -12.89 7.01 -9.35
C ALA A 74 -11.91 6.31 -10.31
N ILE A 75 -11.85 4.97 -10.24
CA ILE A 75 -10.91 4.14 -11.03
C ILE A 75 -11.72 3.28 -11.98
N PRO A 76 -11.48 3.35 -13.31
CA PRO A 76 -12.20 2.52 -14.27
C PRO A 76 -11.89 1.04 -14.03
N HIS A 77 -12.86 0.16 -14.27
CA HIS A 77 -12.62 -1.28 -14.19
C HIS A 77 -11.59 -1.72 -15.25
N LYS A 78 -10.92 -2.86 -15.03
CA LYS A 78 -9.77 -3.28 -15.86
C LYS A 78 -10.08 -3.48 -17.34
N GLY A 79 -11.35 -3.65 -17.73
CA GLY A 79 -11.78 -3.76 -19.13
C GLY A 79 -12.20 -2.43 -19.76
N LYS A 80 -12.25 -1.33 -19.01
CA LYS A 80 -12.71 -0.02 -19.47
C LYS A 80 -11.53 0.88 -19.81
N PRO A 81 -11.42 1.42 -21.02
CA PRO A 81 -10.45 2.45 -21.34
C PRO A 81 -10.77 3.73 -20.54
N GLY A 82 -9.76 4.44 -20.12
CA GLY A 82 -9.90 5.70 -19.38
C GLY A 82 -8.85 5.85 -18.28
N PHE A 83 -8.84 7.02 -17.67
CA PHE A 83 -7.93 7.37 -16.58
C PHE A 83 -8.69 7.43 -15.26
N ALA A 84 -7.96 7.27 -14.16
CA ALA A 84 -8.51 7.53 -12.84
C ALA A 84 -8.85 9.02 -12.69
N ILE A 85 -9.99 9.31 -12.07
CA ILE A 85 -10.49 10.67 -11.82
C ILE A 85 -10.29 10.96 -10.34
N ASN A 86 -9.49 11.97 -10.03
CA ASN A 86 -9.31 12.46 -8.66
C ASN A 86 -10.40 13.47 -8.33
N GLY A 87 -10.85 13.47 -7.08
CA GLY A 87 -11.87 14.37 -6.59
C GLY A 87 -11.78 14.61 -5.08
N ASN A 88 -12.80 15.27 -4.56
CA ASN A 88 -12.98 15.53 -3.14
C ASN A 88 -14.35 15.04 -2.69
N PHE A 89 -14.44 14.42 -1.52
CA PHE A 89 -15.68 13.78 -1.07
C PHE A 89 -16.86 14.75 -1.02
N ALA A 90 -16.73 15.89 -0.36
CA ALA A 90 -17.83 16.85 -0.16
C ALA A 90 -18.33 17.46 -1.48
N MET A 91 -17.46 17.58 -2.48
CA MET A 91 -17.80 18.24 -3.75
C MET A 91 -18.30 17.27 -4.82
N ASP A 92 -18.03 15.98 -4.67
CA ASP A 92 -18.20 15.01 -5.75
C ASP A 92 -19.26 13.94 -5.47
N LEU A 93 -19.97 14.00 -4.35
CA LEU A 93 -20.92 12.94 -3.96
C LEU A 93 -21.98 12.65 -5.03
N GLU A 94 -22.51 13.68 -5.69
CA GLU A 94 -23.44 13.52 -6.81
C GLU A 94 -22.75 12.90 -8.04
N ASN A 95 -21.51 13.28 -8.30
CA ASN A 95 -20.72 12.73 -9.42
C ASN A 95 -20.31 11.26 -9.19
N PHE A 96 -20.21 10.82 -7.94
CA PHE A 96 -19.89 9.43 -7.62
C PHE A 96 -20.95 8.47 -8.16
N GLN A 97 -22.23 8.86 -8.07
CA GLN A 97 -23.33 8.08 -8.66
C GLN A 97 -23.12 7.89 -10.16
N ALA A 98 -22.80 8.97 -10.88
CA ALA A 98 -22.55 8.92 -12.32
C ALA A 98 -21.29 8.10 -12.65
N HIS A 99 -20.21 8.25 -11.88
CA HIS A 99 -18.98 7.47 -12.09
C HIS A 99 -19.19 5.98 -11.85
N ASN A 100 -19.91 5.61 -10.77
CA ASN A 100 -20.19 4.22 -10.47
C ASN A 100 -21.06 3.57 -11.55
N ASN A 101 -22.09 4.25 -12.03
CA ASN A 101 -22.92 3.82 -13.16
C ASN A 101 -22.12 3.66 -14.46
N ASN A 102 -21.10 4.51 -14.64
CA ASN A 102 -20.17 4.43 -15.76
C ASN A 102 -19.03 3.41 -15.56
N GLY A 103 -19.15 2.47 -14.63
CA GLY A 103 -18.19 1.37 -14.45
C GLY A 103 -16.90 1.78 -13.76
N TYR A 104 -16.89 2.84 -12.95
CA TYR A 104 -15.78 3.21 -12.10
C TYR A 104 -15.97 2.69 -10.68
N GLY A 105 -14.96 2.04 -10.11
CA GLY A 105 -14.90 1.78 -8.68
C GLY A 105 -14.54 3.06 -7.93
N LEU A 106 -15.19 3.30 -6.78
CA LEU A 106 -14.99 4.51 -5.98
C LEU A 106 -14.14 4.21 -4.74
N TYR A 107 -13.22 5.11 -4.47
CA TYR A 107 -12.24 4.99 -3.40
C TYR A 107 -12.07 6.33 -2.69
N LEU A 108 -11.68 6.26 -1.42
CA LEU A 108 -11.29 7.41 -0.60
C LEU A 108 -9.91 7.19 0.01
N GLN A 109 -9.23 8.28 0.36
CA GLN A 109 -7.95 8.27 1.04
C GLN A 109 -8.17 8.39 2.56
N PRO A 110 -7.83 7.36 3.37
CA PRO A 110 -8.00 7.42 4.82
C PRO A 110 -7.11 8.48 5.48
N ASN A 111 -5.88 8.62 5.00
CA ASN A 111 -4.88 9.51 5.58
C ASN A 111 -5.01 10.96 5.11
N ILE A 112 -4.37 11.89 5.82
CA ILE A 112 -4.45 13.35 5.63
C ILE A 112 -3.33 13.83 4.71
N GLY A 113 -3.62 14.80 3.86
CA GLY A 113 -2.68 15.42 2.94
C GLY A 113 -3.04 15.19 1.49
N GLY A 114 -2.11 15.46 0.57
CA GLY A 114 -2.35 15.36 -0.86
C GLY A 114 -2.37 13.92 -1.40
N THR A 115 -2.57 13.79 -2.69
CA THR A 115 -2.77 12.47 -3.35
C THR A 115 -1.47 11.74 -3.68
N LEU A 116 -0.33 12.41 -3.63
CA LEU A 116 0.99 11.80 -3.81
C LEU A 116 1.56 11.35 -2.46
N LYS A 117 2.43 10.34 -2.48
CA LYS A 117 3.01 9.77 -1.26
C LYS A 117 3.73 10.81 -0.39
N ASN A 118 4.46 11.72 -1.01
CA ASN A 118 5.22 12.79 -0.35
C ASN A 118 4.35 13.98 0.07
N GLU A 119 3.08 14.00 -0.26
CA GLU A 119 2.11 15.03 0.12
C GLU A 119 1.25 14.61 1.32
N VAL A 120 1.30 13.35 1.72
CA VAL A 120 0.62 12.88 2.93
C VAL A 120 1.34 13.45 4.14
N THR A 121 0.59 14.17 4.97
CA THR A 121 1.13 14.87 6.14
C THR A 121 0.92 14.11 7.44
N LEU A 122 -0.24 13.45 7.61
CA LEU A 122 -0.58 12.67 8.79
C LEU A 122 -1.35 11.41 8.41
N CYS A 123 -1.15 10.36 9.16
CA CYS A 123 -1.81 9.08 8.99
C CYS A 123 -2.77 8.81 10.15
N THR A 124 -4.03 8.48 9.83
CA THR A 124 -5.13 8.35 10.78
C THR A 124 -5.51 6.92 11.09
N SER A 125 -5.11 5.96 10.26
CA SER A 125 -5.48 4.56 10.43
C SER A 125 -4.49 3.61 9.78
N LEU A 126 -4.29 2.45 10.41
CA LEU A 126 -3.70 1.27 9.78
C LEU A 126 -4.81 0.45 9.12
N PHE A 127 -4.53 -0.25 8.04
CA PHE A 127 -5.52 -1.04 7.33
C PHE A 127 -4.90 -2.25 6.61
N TRP A 128 -5.67 -3.32 6.51
CA TRP A 128 -5.27 -4.51 5.75
C TRP A 128 -6.48 -5.22 5.15
N GLU A 129 -6.23 -6.04 4.14
CA GLU A 129 -7.20 -6.87 3.45
C GLU A 129 -6.57 -8.18 2.99
N TYR A 130 -7.40 -9.16 2.63
CA TYR A 130 -6.97 -10.41 2.04
C TYR A 130 -7.66 -10.62 0.69
N ASP A 131 -6.88 -10.93 -0.34
CA ASP A 131 -7.38 -11.13 -1.70
C ASP A 131 -7.68 -12.60 -2.03
N ASP A 132 -7.06 -13.53 -1.31
CA ASP A 132 -7.02 -14.96 -1.65
C ASP A 132 -7.81 -15.86 -0.68
N ARG A 133 -8.62 -15.27 0.21
CA ARG A 133 -9.43 -15.98 1.18
C ARG A 133 -10.93 -15.76 0.95
N PRO A 134 -11.79 -16.76 1.25
CA PRO A 134 -13.24 -16.56 1.25
C PRO A 134 -13.65 -15.42 2.18
N ARG A 135 -14.58 -14.57 1.76
CA ARG A 135 -15.04 -13.42 2.55
C ARG A 135 -15.55 -13.82 3.94
N SER A 136 -16.25 -14.94 4.05
CA SER A 136 -16.75 -15.45 5.32
C SER A 136 -15.66 -15.73 6.36
N GLU A 137 -14.47 -16.12 5.90
CA GLU A 137 -13.32 -16.36 6.78
C GLU A 137 -12.64 -15.05 7.19
N GLN A 138 -12.67 -14.02 6.33
CA GLN A 138 -11.94 -12.76 6.55
C GLN A 138 -12.51 -11.95 7.71
N VAL A 139 -13.81 -12.07 8.01
CA VAL A 139 -14.51 -11.23 9.01
C VAL A 139 -13.90 -11.37 10.41
N GLU A 140 -13.55 -12.58 10.81
CA GLU A 140 -13.01 -12.88 12.14
C GLU A 140 -11.52 -13.27 12.13
N LEU A 141 -10.88 -13.27 10.96
CA LEU A 141 -9.50 -13.70 10.81
C LEU A 141 -8.50 -12.89 11.66
N TRP A 142 -8.83 -11.63 11.98
CA TRP A 142 -8.06 -10.78 12.86
C TRP A 142 -7.81 -11.39 14.24
N GLN A 143 -8.73 -12.19 14.78
CA GLN A 143 -8.62 -12.83 16.09
C GLN A 143 -7.43 -13.80 16.16
N SER A 144 -7.20 -14.55 15.09
CA SER A 144 -6.13 -15.55 15.02
C SER A 144 -4.84 -15.02 14.36
N THR A 145 -4.85 -13.80 13.82
CA THR A 145 -3.72 -13.21 13.11
C THR A 145 -3.19 -11.98 13.84
N VAL A 146 -3.83 -10.83 13.66
CA VAL A 146 -3.38 -9.53 14.21
C VAL A 146 -3.55 -9.47 15.73
N GLY A 147 -4.60 -10.11 16.27
CA GLY A 147 -4.91 -10.07 17.69
C GLY A 147 -5.51 -8.75 18.17
N LEU A 148 -5.71 -7.78 17.28
CA LEU A 148 -6.36 -6.50 17.57
C LEU A 148 -7.69 -6.45 16.84
N GLN A 149 -8.75 -6.08 17.54
CA GLN A 149 -10.08 -5.94 16.97
C GLN A 149 -10.12 -4.74 16.04
N PRO A 150 -10.58 -4.86 14.78
CA PRO A 150 -10.72 -3.69 13.92
C PRO A 150 -11.60 -2.61 14.57
N THR A 151 -11.28 -1.34 14.39
CA THR A 151 -12.20 -0.25 14.75
C THR A 151 -13.50 -0.41 13.97
N PHE A 152 -13.38 -0.76 12.69
CA PHE A 152 -14.50 -1.14 11.83
C PHE A 152 -14.02 -1.99 10.65
N GLN A 153 -14.97 -2.61 9.97
CA GLN A 153 -14.72 -3.44 8.77
C GLN A 153 -15.64 -3.02 7.64
N VAL A 154 -15.10 -2.95 6.42
CA VAL A 154 -15.83 -2.69 5.19
C VAL A 154 -15.79 -3.91 4.30
N ASP A 155 -16.95 -4.51 4.02
CA ASP A 155 -17.11 -5.44 2.91
C ASP A 155 -17.05 -4.65 1.60
N THR A 156 -16.12 -4.98 0.73
CA THR A 156 -15.91 -4.23 -0.53
C THR A 156 -16.98 -4.48 -1.59
N GLY A 157 -17.97 -5.35 -1.32
CA GLY A 157 -18.90 -5.84 -2.34
C GLY A 157 -18.28 -6.80 -3.36
N GLY A 158 -16.97 -7.03 -3.26
CA GLY A 158 -16.16 -7.90 -4.12
C GLY A 158 -15.67 -9.15 -3.41
N LYS A 159 -14.36 -9.28 -3.25
CA LYS A 159 -13.70 -10.44 -2.65
C LYS A 159 -13.06 -10.18 -1.29
N SER A 160 -12.84 -8.94 -0.92
CA SER A 160 -12.06 -8.57 0.27
C SER A 160 -12.91 -7.88 1.34
N ILE A 161 -12.52 -8.07 2.59
CA ILE A 161 -12.94 -7.26 3.73
C ILE A 161 -11.78 -6.35 4.09
N HIS A 162 -12.01 -5.03 4.08
CA HIS A 162 -11.06 -4.06 4.59
C HIS A 162 -11.20 -3.94 6.10
N ASN A 163 -10.13 -4.09 6.82
CA ASN A 163 -10.06 -3.93 8.26
C ASN A 163 -9.32 -2.63 8.58
N TYR A 164 -9.78 -1.87 9.55
CA TYR A 164 -9.20 -0.61 9.97
C TYR A 164 -8.89 -0.61 11.47
N LEU A 165 -7.68 -0.21 11.84
CA LEU A 165 -7.33 0.22 13.19
C LEU A 165 -7.16 1.74 13.13
N VAL A 166 -8.18 2.45 13.57
CA VAL A 166 -8.16 3.93 13.58
C VAL A 166 -7.38 4.40 14.80
N LEU A 167 -6.49 5.37 14.56
CA LEU A 167 -5.67 5.95 15.62
C LEU A 167 -6.48 6.95 16.44
N ASP A 168 -6.21 7.03 17.73
CA ASP A 168 -6.74 8.08 18.59
C ASP A 168 -6.10 9.43 18.29
N THR A 169 -4.80 9.40 17.96
CA THR A 169 -4.01 10.55 17.53
C THR A 169 -3.34 10.24 16.20
N PRO A 170 -3.54 11.07 15.14
CA PRO A 170 -2.84 10.92 13.88
C PRO A 170 -1.33 10.98 14.06
N MET A 171 -0.59 10.19 13.28
CA MET A 171 0.87 10.11 13.38
C MET A 171 1.57 10.47 12.06
N GLU A 172 2.86 10.74 12.16
CA GLU A 172 3.74 11.04 11.01
C GLU A 172 3.87 9.83 10.06
N PRO A 173 4.01 10.05 8.74
CA PRO A 173 4.09 8.99 7.73
C PRO A 173 5.20 7.97 7.95
N GLU A 174 6.35 8.37 8.46
CA GLU A 174 7.48 7.49 8.75
C GLU A 174 7.15 6.50 9.87
N GLN A 175 6.58 6.99 10.95
CA GLN A 175 6.16 6.21 12.12
C GLN A 175 5.04 5.24 11.73
N TRP A 176 4.04 5.72 11.02
CA TRP A 176 2.97 4.92 10.45
C TRP A 176 3.51 3.79 9.56
N SER A 177 4.49 4.07 8.73
CA SER A 177 5.07 3.07 7.82
C SER A 177 5.70 1.90 8.57
N LEU A 178 6.37 2.17 9.71
CA LEU A 178 6.93 1.13 10.58
C LEU A 178 5.82 0.27 11.21
N LEU A 179 4.74 0.88 11.69
CA LEU A 179 3.59 0.15 12.23
C LEU A 179 2.87 -0.67 11.16
N MET A 180 2.75 -0.15 9.94
CA MET A 180 2.19 -0.91 8.82
C MET A 180 3.03 -2.13 8.43
N GLU A 181 4.35 -2.04 8.47
CA GLU A 181 5.22 -3.21 8.26
C GLU A 181 5.00 -4.26 9.35
N ARG A 182 4.86 -3.84 10.59
CA ARG A 182 4.58 -4.72 11.74
C ARG A 182 3.19 -5.35 11.63
N LEU A 183 2.17 -4.57 11.23
CA LEU A 183 0.84 -5.08 10.94
C LEU A 183 0.86 -6.16 9.83
N GLN A 184 1.60 -5.93 8.76
CA GLN A 184 1.75 -6.92 7.68
C GLN A 184 2.47 -8.20 8.11
N LEU A 185 3.33 -8.13 9.13
CA LEU A 185 3.91 -9.33 9.75
C LEU A 185 2.89 -10.06 10.63
N ALA A 186 2.03 -9.32 11.34
CA ALA A 186 0.94 -9.89 12.14
C ALA A 186 -0.20 -10.48 11.31
N ALA A 187 -0.37 -10.02 10.05
CA ALA A 187 -1.41 -10.45 9.12
C ALA A 187 -0.82 -11.25 7.93
N PRO A 188 -0.32 -12.48 8.12
CA PRO A 188 0.32 -13.25 7.06
C PRO A 188 -0.68 -13.54 5.92
N GLY A 189 -0.25 -13.25 4.69
CA GLY A 189 -1.08 -13.39 3.49
C GLY A 189 -1.98 -12.18 3.17
N CYS A 190 -1.92 -11.08 3.95
CA CYS A 190 -2.60 -9.84 3.58
C CYS A 190 -2.01 -9.21 2.30
N ASP A 191 -2.78 -8.36 1.62
CA ASP A 191 -2.29 -7.61 0.46
C ASP A 191 -1.14 -6.70 0.84
N LYS A 192 0.05 -6.97 0.27
CA LYS A 192 1.28 -6.20 0.51
C LYS A 192 1.22 -4.76 -0.04
N ASN A 193 0.26 -4.46 -0.90
CA ASN A 193 0.06 -3.12 -1.45
C ASN A 193 -0.61 -2.15 -0.46
N CYS A 194 -1.14 -2.62 0.67
CA CYS A 194 -1.73 -1.78 1.72
C CYS A 194 -0.73 -0.89 2.47
N LYS A 195 0.56 -0.88 2.10
CA LYS A 195 1.63 -0.12 2.80
C LYS A 195 1.84 1.32 2.34
N GLY A 196 1.09 1.81 1.38
CA GLY A 196 1.25 3.18 0.88
C GLY A 196 0.50 4.18 1.76
N THR A 197 1.16 5.26 2.21
CA THR A 197 0.51 6.33 2.99
C THR A 197 -0.64 6.99 2.24
N ASN A 198 -0.55 7.09 0.92
CA ASN A 198 -1.59 7.63 0.02
C ASN A 198 -2.51 6.54 -0.56
N ARG A 199 -2.59 5.37 0.09
CA ARG A 199 -3.44 4.27 -0.38
C ARG A 199 -4.90 4.71 -0.44
N MET A 200 -5.51 4.47 -1.58
CA MET A 200 -6.93 4.64 -1.79
C MET A 200 -7.65 3.36 -1.40
N MET A 201 -8.60 3.46 -0.48
CA MET A 201 -9.40 2.35 0.02
C MET A 201 -10.83 2.44 -0.53
N ARG A 202 -11.48 1.30 -0.78
CA ARG A 202 -12.83 1.29 -1.33
C ARG A 202 -13.81 2.01 -0.41
N MET A 203 -14.58 2.93 -0.99
CA MET A 203 -15.59 3.71 -0.28
C MET A 203 -16.81 2.81 0.02
N ALA A 204 -17.28 2.80 1.25
CA ALA A 204 -18.54 2.17 1.61
C ALA A 204 -19.71 2.88 0.90
N GLY A 205 -20.79 2.15 0.61
CA GLY A 205 -21.94 2.66 -0.12
C GLY A 205 -21.82 2.59 -1.64
N ALA A 206 -20.60 2.44 -2.20
CA ALA A 206 -20.38 2.31 -3.63
C ALA A 206 -20.50 0.87 -4.12
N HIS A 207 -20.83 0.66 -5.38
CA HIS A 207 -20.86 -0.68 -5.98
C HIS A 207 -19.47 -1.13 -6.42
N TYR A 208 -19.17 -2.41 -6.17
CA TYR A 208 -18.01 -3.07 -6.73
C TYR A 208 -18.24 -3.37 -8.21
N ILE A 209 -17.42 -2.81 -9.08
CA ILE A 209 -17.47 -3.07 -10.51
C ILE A 209 -16.37 -4.09 -10.87
N ASN A 210 -16.79 -5.18 -11.50
CA ASN A 210 -15.89 -6.25 -11.92
C ASN A 210 -15.16 -5.89 -13.22
N ARG A 211 -14.35 -6.82 -13.76
CA ARG A 211 -13.61 -6.61 -15.02
C ARG A 211 -14.50 -6.43 -16.25
N ASN A 212 -15.72 -6.95 -16.20
CA ASN A 212 -16.68 -6.88 -17.31
C ASN A 212 -17.55 -5.62 -17.26
N GLY A 213 -17.45 -4.84 -16.17
CA GLY A 213 -18.28 -3.67 -15.97
C GLY A 213 -19.53 -3.93 -15.13
N ASP A 214 -19.78 -5.18 -14.70
CA ASP A 214 -20.97 -5.51 -13.92
C ASP A 214 -20.77 -5.20 -12.44
N SER A 215 -21.83 -4.76 -11.75
CA SER A 215 -21.85 -4.71 -10.29
C SER A 215 -21.94 -6.10 -9.70
N ARG A 216 -21.05 -6.43 -8.73
CA ARG A 216 -21.10 -7.68 -7.96
C ARG A 216 -21.75 -7.54 -6.59
N GLY A 217 -21.81 -6.32 -6.08
CA GLY A 217 -22.39 -6.03 -4.79
C GLY A 217 -22.03 -4.62 -4.35
N GLN A 218 -22.78 -4.12 -3.39
CA GLN A 218 -22.51 -2.84 -2.77
C GLN A 218 -21.51 -2.99 -1.63
N SER A 219 -20.56 -2.08 -1.53
CA SER A 219 -19.62 -2.01 -0.42
C SER A 219 -20.34 -1.51 0.84
N GLN A 220 -20.14 -2.17 1.96
CA GLN A 220 -20.88 -1.88 3.19
C GLN A 220 -19.99 -1.98 4.43
N ILE A 221 -20.23 -1.14 5.42
CA ILE A 221 -19.68 -1.31 6.77
C ILE A 221 -20.44 -2.48 7.41
N ILE A 222 -19.74 -3.56 7.70
CA ILE A 222 -20.33 -4.78 8.25
C ILE A 222 -20.16 -4.90 9.76
N ASN A 223 -19.12 -4.27 10.31
CA ASN A 223 -18.86 -4.19 11.73
C ASN A 223 -18.28 -2.82 12.07
N ALA A 224 -18.74 -2.24 13.18
CA ALA A 224 -18.22 -1.01 13.76
C ALA A 224 -18.10 -1.20 15.28
N TYR A 225 -16.88 -1.44 15.74
CA TYR A 225 -16.59 -1.69 17.15
C TYR A 225 -16.24 -0.39 17.90
N GLY A 226 -15.73 0.60 17.17
CA GLY A 226 -15.53 1.96 17.65
C GLY A 226 -14.25 2.21 18.45
N HIS A 227 -13.51 1.18 18.84
CA HIS A 227 -12.23 1.36 19.55
C HIS A 227 -11.20 2.07 18.66
N ARG A 228 -10.55 3.09 19.20
CA ARG A 228 -9.42 3.79 18.59
C ARG A 228 -8.15 3.41 19.32
N TYR A 229 -7.06 3.30 18.63
CA TYR A 229 -5.81 2.77 19.13
C TYR A 229 -4.79 3.85 19.38
N SER A 230 -4.18 3.84 20.56
CA SER A 230 -2.95 4.60 20.79
C SER A 230 -1.75 3.88 20.13
N GLU A 231 -0.66 4.62 19.95
CA GLU A 231 0.59 4.03 19.48
C GLU A 231 1.10 2.95 20.44
N GLU A 232 0.99 3.18 21.75
CA GLU A 232 1.44 2.27 22.79
C GLU A 232 0.66 0.94 22.75
N GLU A 233 -0.65 0.98 22.52
CA GLU A 233 -1.46 -0.23 22.35
C GLU A 233 -1.02 -1.04 21.13
N LEU A 234 -0.78 -0.37 20.01
CA LEU A 234 -0.27 -1.00 18.79
C LEU A 234 1.14 -1.56 18.99
N ASP A 235 2.00 -0.80 19.69
CA ASP A 235 3.37 -1.21 19.97
C ASP A 235 3.44 -2.44 20.87
N ALA A 236 2.53 -2.57 21.81
CA ALA A 236 2.45 -3.69 22.74
C ALA A 236 2.05 -5.01 22.06
N VAL A 237 1.22 -4.97 21.02
CA VAL A 237 0.64 -6.17 20.39
C VAL A 237 1.33 -6.53 19.08
N LEU A 238 1.63 -5.54 18.21
CA LEU A 238 2.21 -5.82 16.91
C LEU A 238 3.66 -6.32 17.04
N PRO A 239 4.06 -7.35 16.25
CA PRO A 239 5.39 -7.93 16.33
C PRO A 239 6.47 -6.86 16.04
N GLN A 240 7.54 -6.86 16.81
CA GLN A 240 8.66 -5.96 16.56
C GLN A 240 9.38 -6.35 15.26
N LEU A 241 9.74 -5.35 14.46
CA LEU A 241 10.60 -5.56 13.32
C LEU A 241 11.93 -6.15 13.82
N ARG A 242 12.28 -7.32 13.33
CA ARG A 242 13.60 -7.87 13.64
C ARG A 242 14.62 -6.86 13.13
N LYS A 243 15.37 -6.23 14.05
CA LYS A 243 16.59 -5.52 13.65
C LYS A 243 17.36 -6.49 12.74
N PRO A 244 17.75 -6.08 11.53
CA PRO A 244 18.59 -6.96 10.72
C PRO A 244 19.70 -7.43 11.65
N LYS A 245 19.81 -8.77 11.86
CA LYS A 245 20.97 -9.29 12.60
C LYS A 245 22.14 -8.62 11.94
N PRO A 246 23.04 -7.94 12.71
CA PRO A 246 24.26 -7.46 12.11
C PRO A 246 24.81 -8.69 11.41
N LEU A 247 24.88 -8.62 10.08
CA LEU A 247 25.44 -9.69 9.28
C LEU A 247 26.70 -10.07 10.04
N PRO A 248 26.90 -11.35 10.46
CA PRO A 248 28.11 -11.74 11.19
C PRO A 248 29.21 -11.13 10.37
N ALA A 249 30.00 -10.25 10.99
CA ALA A 249 31.07 -9.55 10.28
C ALA A 249 31.72 -10.62 9.47
N ILE A 250 31.36 -10.72 8.20
CA ILE A 250 31.98 -11.64 7.28
C ILE A 250 33.41 -11.14 7.38
N LYS A 251 34.21 -11.83 8.23
CA LYS A 251 35.65 -11.69 8.14
C LYS A 251 35.90 -12.01 6.70
N LYS A 252 35.90 -10.95 5.88
CA LYS A 252 36.19 -10.99 4.45
C LYS A 252 37.62 -11.55 4.39
N ARG A 253 37.75 -12.87 4.52
CA ARG A 253 38.80 -13.59 3.86
C ARG A 253 38.43 -13.54 2.37
N PHE A 254 38.51 -12.33 1.83
CA PHE A 254 38.82 -12.26 0.42
C PHE A 254 40.18 -12.90 0.31
N PRO A 255 40.34 -14.04 -0.40
CA PRO A 255 41.65 -14.34 -0.94
C PRO A 255 42.03 -13.03 -1.62
N SER A 256 43.26 -12.57 -1.37
CA SER A 256 43.82 -11.41 -2.03
C SER A 256 43.83 -11.63 -3.54
N ARG A 257 42.63 -11.55 -4.11
CA ARG A 257 42.46 -11.43 -5.54
C ARG A 257 43.01 -10.04 -5.83
N ARG A 258 44.10 -9.99 -6.54
CA ARG A 258 44.67 -8.78 -7.10
C ARG A 258 43.50 -7.88 -7.43
N GLN A 259 43.50 -6.68 -6.86
CA GLN A 259 42.52 -5.62 -7.16
C GLN A 259 42.73 -5.23 -8.63
N ASN A 260 42.17 -6.03 -9.55
CA ASN A 260 41.83 -5.54 -10.87
C ASN A 260 40.55 -4.66 -10.67
N THR A 261 40.76 -3.49 -10.08
CA THR A 261 39.78 -2.42 -10.15
C THR A 261 39.63 -2.08 -11.63
N LEU A 262 38.49 -2.37 -12.20
CA LEU A 262 38.17 -1.96 -13.56
C LEU A 262 38.38 -0.43 -13.66
N PRO A 263 39.15 0.10 -14.57
CA PRO A 263 39.30 1.53 -14.70
C PRO A 263 37.96 2.16 -15.09
N LEU A 264 37.70 3.39 -14.65
CA LEU A 264 36.46 4.11 -14.96
C LEU A 264 36.07 4.07 -16.44
N ARG A 265 37.08 4.11 -17.32
CA ARG A 265 36.89 3.98 -18.80
C ARG A 265 36.13 2.70 -19.19
N GLU A 266 36.36 1.58 -18.50
CA GLU A 266 35.68 0.31 -18.82
C GLU A 266 34.21 0.34 -18.38
N ILE A 267 33.89 1.07 -17.29
CA ILE A 267 32.53 1.31 -16.84
C ILE A 267 31.81 2.19 -17.87
N VAL A 268 32.47 3.25 -18.36
CA VAL A 268 31.94 4.11 -19.42
C VAL A 268 31.74 3.34 -20.71
N ASN A 269 32.71 2.57 -21.15
CA ASN A 269 32.59 1.74 -22.36
C ASN A 269 31.45 0.72 -22.27
N ALA A 270 31.22 0.14 -21.09
CA ALA A 270 30.09 -0.76 -20.85
C ALA A 270 28.75 -0.01 -20.94
N LEU A 271 28.66 1.20 -20.39
CA LEU A 271 27.47 2.03 -20.51
C LEU A 271 27.21 2.43 -21.96
N GLU A 272 28.23 2.87 -22.70
CA GLU A 272 28.14 3.28 -24.10
C GLU A 272 27.71 2.14 -25.03
N ALA A 273 28.01 0.90 -24.71
CA ALA A 273 27.54 -0.26 -25.46
C ALA A 273 26.03 -0.51 -25.31
N ILE A 274 25.41 0.03 -24.28
CA ILE A 274 23.96 -0.08 -24.07
C ILE A 274 23.25 0.98 -24.92
N PRO A 275 22.18 0.65 -25.66
CA PRO A 275 21.44 1.62 -26.43
C PRO A 275 20.90 2.75 -25.53
N ARG A 276 21.04 4.00 -25.99
CA ARG A 276 20.46 5.16 -25.32
C ARG A 276 18.95 5.00 -25.15
N ARG A 277 18.43 5.43 -24.02
CA ARG A 277 16.99 5.44 -23.78
C ARG A 277 16.40 6.75 -24.27
N VAL A 278 15.34 6.61 -25.06
CA VAL A 278 14.48 7.70 -25.52
C VAL A 278 13.04 7.33 -25.18
N GLU A 279 12.15 8.31 -25.18
CA GLU A 279 10.73 8.06 -24.92
C GLU A 279 10.19 6.93 -25.82
N GLY A 280 9.47 5.98 -25.21
CA GLY A 280 8.96 4.79 -25.91
C GLY A 280 9.97 3.66 -26.13
N SER A 281 11.24 3.81 -25.75
CA SER A 281 12.26 2.76 -25.86
C SER A 281 12.56 2.09 -24.52
N GLY A 282 12.55 0.74 -24.50
CA GLY A 282 12.88 -0.06 -23.31
C GLY A 282 11.88 0.06 -22.18
N THR A 283 12.24 -0.45 -21.01
CA THR A 283 11.39 -0.43 -19.79
C THR A 283 12.02 0.42 -18.71
N TYR A 284 11.17 0.97 -17.81
CA TYR A 284 11.65 1.65 -16.62
C TYR A 284 12.53 0.75 -15.74
N ALA A 285 12.20 -0.53 -15.64
CA ALA A 285 12.98 -1.49 -14.85
C ALA A 285 14.42 -1.63 -15.38
N ASP A 286 14.59 -1.77 -16.70
CA ASP A 286 15.93 -1.84 -17.31
C ASP A 286 16.73 -0.55 -17.07
N TYR A 287 16.09 0.63 -17.25
CA TYR A 287 16.73 1.91 -17.04
C TYR A 287 17.23 2.06 -15.60
N ARG A 288 16.35 1.77 -14.64
CA ARG A 288 16.62 1.79 -13.20
C ARG A 288 17.78 0.85 -12.85
N ASP A 289 17.73 -0.39 -13.32
CA ASP A 289 18.72 -1.41 -12.99
C ASP A 289 20.10 -1.08 -13.61
N ILE A 290 20.14 -0.48 -14.80
CA ILE A 290 21.37 0.02 -15.41
C ILE A 290 21.97 1.16 -14.58
N LEU A 291 21.17 2.14 -14.16
CA LEU A 291 21.63 3.25 -13.33
C LEU A 291 22.19 2.76 -11.98
N TRP A 292 21.45 1.90 -11.29
CA TRP A 292 21.90 1.35 -10.01
C TRP A 292 23.15 0.47 -10.14
N GLY A 293 23.26 -0.30 -11.23
CA GLY A 293 24.46 -1.05 -11.57
C GLY A 293 25.66 -0.15 -11.86
N LEU A 294 25.44 0.99 -12.52
CA LEU A 294 26.45 2.02 -12.79
C LEU A 294 26.94 2.68 -11.48
N MET A 295 26.01 3.06 -10.61
CA MET A 295 26.33 3.61 -9.28
C MET A 295 27.17 2.61 -8.45
N ALA A 296 26.77 1.34 -8.46
CA ALA A 296 27.52 0.29 -7.76
C ALA A 296 28.93 0.09 -8.36
N ALA A 297 29.07 0.14 -9.69
CA ALA A 297 30.36 0.02 -10.36
C ALA A 297 31.29 1.20 -10.05
N CYS A 298 30.77 2.42 -10.02
CA CYS A 298 31.51 3.63 -9.62
C CYS A 298 31.94 3.53 -8.14
N ARG A 299 31.05 3.12 -7.26
CA ARG A 299 31.37 2.93 -5.82
C ARG A 299 32.47 1.91 -5.59
N ASP A 300 32.48 0.81 -6.33
CA ASP A 300 33.50 -0.26 -6.21
C ASP A 300 34.92 0.22 -6.54
N ILE A 301 35.03 1.24 -7.37
CA ILE A 301 36.34 1.86 -7.74
C ILE A 301 36.62 3.17 -6.97
N GLY A 302 35.77 3.52 -5.97
CA GLY A 302 35.94 4.72 -5.15
C GLY A 302 35.56 6.02 -5.86
N VAL A 303 34.78 5.97 -6.93
CA VAL A 303 34.25 7.14 -7.65
C VAL A 303 32.90 7.53 -7.05
N ASP A 304 32.66 8.83 -6.89
CA ASP A 304 31.45 9.37 -6.31
C ASP A 304 30.21 9.00 -7.15
N GLU A 305 29.10 8.75 -6.50
CA GLU A 305 27.81 8.42 -7.14
C GLU A 305 27.29 9.56 -8.04
N ALA A 306 27.65 10.80 -7.73
CA ALA A 306 27.33 11.95 -8.59
C ALA A 306 27.93 11.82 -10.00
N VAL A 307 29.08 11.14 -10.13
CA VAL A 307 29.68 10.85 -11.44
C VAL A 307 28.81 9.83 -12.21
N ALA A 308 28.32 8.81 -11.55
CA ALA A 308 27.42 7.85 -12.17
C ALA A 308 26.13 8.50 -12.66
N ILE A 309 25.52 9.38 -11.86
CA ILE A 309 24.34 10.17 -12.23
C ILE A 309 24.64 11.02 -13.46
N SER A 310 25.76 11.73 -13.47
CA SER A 310 26.19 12.56 -14.60
C SER A 310 26.46 11.76 -15.86
N LEU A 311 27.07 10.58 -15.75
CA LEU A 311 27.27 9.66 -16.89
C LEU A 311 25.93 9.16 -17.46
N MET A 312 25.00 8.80 -16.59
CA MET A 312 23.68 8.35 -17.01
C MET A 312 22.88 9.48 -17.67
N GLU A 313 22.91 10.69 -17.11
CA GLU A 313 22.26 11.87 -17.69
C GLU A 313 22.86 12.22 -19.05
N THR A 314 24.18 12.05 -19.23
CA THR A 314 24.85 12.24 -20.52
C THR A 314 24.46 11.16 -21.55
N HIS A 315 24.38 9.91 -21.08
CA HIS A 315 24.07 8.76 -21.94
C HIS A 315 22.58 8.68 -22.30
N SER A 316 21.70 8.83 -21.33
CA SER A 316 20.24 8.71 -21.50
C SER A 316 19.54 9.84 -20.74
N PRO A 317 19.56 11.07 -21.30
CA PRO A 317 19.09 12.26 -20.63
C PRO A 317 17.63 12.17 -20.16
N SER A 318 17.35 12.69 -18.98
CA SER A 318 16.00 12.73 -18.37
C SER A 318 14.97 13.33 -19.33
N TYR A 319 15.31 14.39 -20.05
CA TYR A 319 14.41 15.06 -21.01
C TYR A 319 14.10 14.25 -22.27
N LEU A 320 14.92 13.23 -22.60
CA LEU A 320 14.70 12.35 -23.75
C LEU A 320 14.06 11.00 -23.37
N CYS A 321 14.34 10.48 -22.18
CA CYS A 321 13.85 9.18 -21.77
C CYS A 321 12.56 9.25 -20.94
N GLY A 322 12.16 10.44 -20.46
CA GLY A 322 10.98 10.65 -19.66
C GLY A 322 11.11 10.22 -18.19
N TRP A 323 12.32 9.84 -17.73
CA TRP A 323 12.61 9.42 -16.35
C TRP A 323 13.70 10.29 -15.76
N ASP A 324 13.43 10.90 -14.61
CA ASP A 324 14.38 11.73 -13.87
C ASP A 324 15.49 10.87 -13.26
N VAL A 325 16.73 11.06 -13.72
CA VAL A 325 17.91 10.30 -13.29
C VAL A 325 18.14 10.42 -11.80
N GLU A 326 18.04 11.63 -11.23
CA GLU A 326 18.25 11.86 -9.80
C GLU A 326 17.17 11.20 -8.96
N GLN A 327 15.91 11.30 -9.38
CA GLN A 327 14.81 10.64 -8.70
C GLN A 327 14.96 9.12 -8.71
N VAL A 328 15.37 8.54 -9.85
CA VAL A 328 15.63 7.10 -9.95
C VAL A 328 16.81 6.70 -9.08
N ALA A 329 17.90 7.47 -9.07
CA ALA A 329 19.07 7.22 -8.22
C ALA A 329 18.69 7.16 -6.72
N ARG A 330 17.85 8.08 -6.26
CA ARG A 330 17.39 8.16 -4.86
C ARG A 330 16.33 7.12 -4.49
N SER A 331 15.74 6.43 -5.45
CA SER A 331 14.63 5.51 -5.20
C SER A 331 15.04 4.13 -4.65
N GLY A 332 16.34 3.86 -4.46
CA GLY A 332 16.87 2.60 -3.93
C GLY A 332 18.12 2.15 -4.68
N GLY A 333 18.32 0.82 -4.78
CA GLY A 333 19.43 0.25 -5.54
C GLY A 333 20.55 -0.34 -4.70
N GLU A 334 20.46 -0.27 -3.37
CA GLU A 334 21.51 -0.77 -2.45
C GLU A 334 21.81 -2.27 -2.61
N GLN A 335 20.87 -3.04 -3.13
CA GLN A 335 20.99 -4.48 -3.38
C GLN A 335 21.50 -4.82 -4.79
N ILE A 336 21.60 -3.82 -5.67
CA ILE A 336 22.08 -4.01 -7.05
C ILE A 336 23.61 -3.86 -7.06
N GLY A 337 24.27 -4.89 -7.57
CA GLY A 337 25.73 -4.88 -7.72
C GLY A 337 26.18 -4.43 -9.12
N PRO A 338 27.50 -4.18 -9.29
CA PRO A 338 28.07 -3.70 -10.56
C PRO A 338 27.88 -4.70 -11.71
N GLY A 339 27.70 -5.98 -11.40
CA GLY A 339 27.43 -7.02 -12.38
C GLY A 339 26.19 -6.76 -13.25
N THR A 340 25.22 -5.98 -12.74
CA THR A 340 24.01 -5.65 -13.46
C THR A 340 24.28 -4.76 -14.68
N LEU A 341 25.12 -3.72 -14.54
CA LEU A 341 25.56 -2.89 -15.67
C LEU A 341 26.20 -3.77 -16.75
N PHE A 342 27.18 -4.59 -16.35
CA PHE A 342 27.92 -5.45 -17.28
C PHE A 342 27.05 -6.54 -17.91
N PHE A 343 26.02 -7.01 -17.23
CA PHE A 343 25.03 -7.92 -17.78
C PHE A 343 24.25 -7.26 -18.95
N HIS A 344 23.76 -6.03 -18.75
CA HIS A 344 23.08 -5.31 -19.82
C HIS A 344 24.02 -4.96 -20.98
N ALA A 345 25.25 -4.55 -20.71
CA ALA A 345 26.26 -4.30 -21.73
C ALA A 345 26.61 -5.55 -22.56
N LYS A 346 26.80 -6.70 -21.90
CA LYS A 346 27.06 -7.98 -22.58
C LYS A 346 25.93 -8.42 -23.51
N LYS A 347 24.69 -8.16 -23.14
CA LYS A 347 23.53 -8.41 -24.04
C LYS A 347 23.63 -7.63 -25.35
N GLN A 348 24.39 -6.52 -25.35
CA GLN A 348 24.61 -5.65 -26.51
C GLN A 348 25.98 -5.89 -27.17
N GLY A 349 26.64 -6.99 -26.83
CA GLY A 349 27.91 -7.39 -27.45
C GLY A 349 29.18 -6.83 -26.78
N TRP A 350 29.05 -6.09 -25.68
CA TRP A 350 30.22 -5.61 -24.94
C TRP A 350 31.00 -6.80 -24.33
N SER A 351 32.32 -6.76 -24.44
CA SER A 351 33.21 -7.70 -23.77
C SER A 351 34.40 -6.97 -23.14
N HIS A 352 34.86 -7.43 -22.00
CA HIS A 352 36.01 -6.86 -21.28
C HIS A 352 37.34 -6.97 -22.03
N TYR A 353 37.41 -7.74 -23.14
CA TYR A 353 38.61 -8.03 -23.89
C TYR A 353 38.59 -7.46 -25.31
N ALA A 354 37.64 -6.59 -25.64
CA ALA A 354 37.62 -5.92 -26.93
C ALA A 354 38.52 -4.66 -26.90
N LEU A 355 39.85 -4.87 -26.86
CA LEU A 355 40.89 -3.93 -27.25
C LEU A 355 41.77 -4.59 -28.30
#